data_39234813152f14eccd0f840429a154bb
#
_entry.id   39234813152f14eccd0f840429a154bb
#
_cell.length_a   1.000
_cell.length_b   1.000
_cell.length_c   1.000
_cell.angle_alpha   90.00
_cell.angle_beta   90.00
_cell.angle_gamma   90.00
#
_symmetry.space_group_name_H-M   'P 1'
#
loop_
_entity.id
_entity.type
_entity.pdbx_description
1 polymer ?
#
loop_
_entity_poly.entity_id
_entity_poly.type
_entity_poly.pdbx_seq_one_letter_code
_entity_poly.pdbx_strand_id
1 'polypeptide(L)'
;MDVSLEVGPFRLTRHARERAVERSIPLEVVWIVIFHGMPVRDERGDRYSVQGVRRPRSIPPGLWRKAQGVVVPVDRYGGIPTLIRESGPKAGMGSE
;
A
#
# COMPACT_ATOMS: atom_id res chain seq x y z
N MET A 1 14.33 -13.80 16.09
CA MET A 1 12.92 -14.17 15.91
C MET A 1 12.23 -13.14 15.01
N ASP A 2 11.66 -13.62 13.96
CA ASP A 2 10.96 -12.71 13.06
C ASP A 2 9.58 -12.42 13.61
N VAL A 3 9.27 -11.14 13.68
CA VAL A 3 7.98 -10.69 14.14
C VAL A 3 7.25 -10.11 12.96
N SER A 4 6.17 -10.74 12.57
CA SER A 4 5.30 -10.21 11.53
C SER A 4 4.35 -9.21 12.16
N LEU A 5 4.15 -8.10 11.49
CA LEU A 5 3.22 -7.09 11.92
C LEU A 5 1.91 -7.29 11.18
N GLU A 6 0.82 -7.37 11.91
CA GLU A 6 -0.48 -7.58 11.29
C GLU A 6 -1.08 -6.27 10.84
N VAL A 7 -1.62 -6.26 9.63
CA VAL A 7 -2.33 -5.13 9.06
C VAL A 7 -3.68 -5.67 8.60
N GLY A 8 -4.71 -5.51 9.42
CA GLY A 8 -5.99 -6.11 9.15
C GLY A 8 -5.86 -7.63 9.11
N PRO A 9 -6.40 -8.28 8.07
CA PRO A 9 -6.31 -9.74 7.95
C PRO A 9 -4.97 -10.22 7.37
N PHE A 10 -4.04 -9.30 7.11
CA PHE A 10 -2.80 -9.62 6.42
C PHE A 10 -1.60 -9.48 7.35
N ARG A 11 -0.48 -10.08 6.94
CA ARG A 11 0.77 -10.01 7.70
C ARG A 11 1.81 -9.26 6.90
N LEU A 12 2.34 -8.20 7.50
CA LEU A 12 3.43 -7.44 6.91
C LEU A 12 4.72 -8.17 7.22
N THR A 13 5.36 -8.73 6.20
CA THR A 13 6.58 -9.51 6.38
C THR A 13 7.73 -8.60 6.78
N ARG A 14 8.81 -9.21 7.27
CA ARG A 14 10.01 -8.47 7.62
C ARG A 14 10.55 -7.68 6.43
N HIS A 15 10.59 -8.32 5.26
CA HIS A 15 11.08 -7.66 4.05
C HIS A 15 10.22 -6.45 3.70
N ALA A 16 8.90 -6.58 3.83
CA ALA A 16 8.00 -5.46 3.56
C ALA A 16 8.22 -4.31 4.56
N ARG A 17 8.50 -4.65 5.82
CA ARG A 17 8.80 -3.63 6.83
C ARG A 17 10.07 -2.89 6.49
N GLU A 18 11.08 -3.60 6.00
CA GLU A 18 12.32 -2.97 5.57
C GLU A 18 12.07 -2.04 4.37
N ARG A 19 11.24 -2.48 3.44
CA ARG A 19 10.89 -1.64 2.30
C ARG A 19 10.12 -0.39 2.73
N ALA A 20 9.28 -0.51 3.76
CA ALA A 20 8.56 0.64 4.28
C ALA A 20 9.54 1.71 4.76
N VAL A 21 10.56 1.30 5.49
CA VAL A 21 11.57 2.23 5.98
C VAL A 21 12.36 2.84 4.81
N GLU A 22 12.82 2.00 3.90
CA GLU A 22 13.62 2.46 2.76
C GLU A 22 12.86 3.45 1.88
N ARG A 23 11.57 3.25 1.74
CA ARG A 23 10.75 4.07 0.84
C ARG A 23 9.94 5.12 1.56
N SER A 24 10.19 5.27 2.84
CA SER A 24 9.51 6.26 3.69
C SER A 24 7.99 6.12 3.62
N ILE A 25 7.51 4.88 3.76
CA ILE A 25 6.09 4.59 3.77
C ILE A 25 5.67 4.32 5.22
N PRO A 26 4.95 5.25 5.85
CA PRO A 26 4.47 5.04 7.22
C PRO A 26 3.49 3.86 7.27
N LEU A 27 3.49 3.13 8.37
CA LEU A 27 2.57 2.00 8.53
C LEU A 27 1.11 2.43 8.43
N GLU A 28 0.78 3.62 8.90
CA GLU A 28 -0.60 4.11 8.78
C GLU A 28 -1.02 4.24 7.32
N VAL A 29 -0.07 4.53 6.42
CA VAL A 29 -0.37 4.59 4.99
C VAL A 29 -0.67 3.18 4.46
N VAL A 30 0.06 2.18 4.94
CA VAL A 30 -0.22 0.79 4.55
C VAL A 30 -1.63 0.41 4.99
N TRP A 31 -2.01 0.77 6.22
CA TRP A 31 -3.37 0.53 6.72
C TRP A 31 -4.42 1.17 5.82
N ILE A 32 -4.19 2.42 5.44
CA ILE A 32 -5.14 3.15 4.60
C ILE A 32 -5.33 2.43 3.28
N VAL A 33 -4.23 2.00 2.65
CA VAL A 33 -4.31 1.32 1.36
C VAL A 33 -5.06 -0.01 1.49
N ILE A 34 -4.82 -0.75 2.55
CA ILE A 34 -5.49 -2.03 2.75
C ILE A 34 -6.98 -1.84 3.04
N PHE A 35 -7.34 -0.89 3.90
CA PHE A 35 -8.74 -0.76 4.32
C PHE A 35 -9.60 0.04 3.35
N HIS A 36 -9.02 0.94 2.60
CA HIS A 36 -9.80 1.80 1.71
C HIS A 36 -9.51 1.55 0.24
N GLY A 37 -8.46 0.79 -0.05
CA GLY A 37 -8.09 0.52 -1.44
C GLY A 37 -8.92 -0.57 -2.07
N MET A 38 -8.79 -0.66 -3.38
CA MET A 38 -9.46 -1.70 -4.17
C MET A 38 -8.43 -2.73 -4.61
N PRO A 39 -8.69 -4.01 -4.39
CA PRO A 39 -7.77 -5.03 -4.85
C PRO A 39 -7.92 -5.29 -6.34
N VAL A 40 -6.79 -5.46 -6.99
CA VAL A 40 -6.75 -5.91 -8.37
C VAL A 40 -6.02 -7.26 -8.36
N ARG A 41 -6.70 -8.29 -8.80
CA ARG A 41 -6.14 -9.63 -8.78
C ARG A 41 -5.23 -9.86 -9.97
N ASP A 42 -4.08 -10.47 -9.70
CA ASP A 42 -3.20 -10.93 -10.76
C ASP A 42 -2.75 -12.36 -10.42
N GLU A 43 -1.75 -12.86 -11.14
CA GLU A 43 -1.31 -14.25 -10.98
C GLU A 43 -0.72 -14.53 -9.61
N ARG A 44 -0.22 -13.52 -8.94
CA ARG A 44 0.48 -13.68 -7.66
C ARG A 44 -0.39 -13.43 -6.45
N GLY A 45 -1.55 -12.85 -6.66
CA GLY A 45 -2.46 -12.51 -5.57
C GLY A 45 -3.17 -11.22 -5.87
N ASP A 46 -3.39 -10.43 -4.84
CA ASP A 46 -4.10 -9.16 -4.97
C ASP A 46 -3.14 -8.00 -4.78
N ARG A 47 -3.41 -6.91 -5.46
CA ARG A 47 -2.65 -5.66 -5.29
C ARG A 47 -3.62 -4.58 -4.87
N TYR A 48 -3.41 -4.02 -3.70
CA TYR A 48 -4.29 -2.98 -3.17
C TYR A 48 -3.74 -1.60 -3.50
N SER A 49 -4.63 -0.72 -3.92
CA SER A 49 -4.28 0.66 -4.26
C SER A 49 -5.50 1.53 -4.00
N VAL A 50 -5.27 2.78 -3.61
CA VAL A 50 -6.38 3.73 -3.43
C VAL A 50 -6.55 4.64 -4.65
N GLN A 51 -5.84 4.37 -5.73
CA GLN A 51 -6.00 5.16 -6.95
C GLN A 51 -7.42 4.99 -7.47
N GLY A 52 -8.04 6.11 -7.81
CA GLY A 52 -9.41 6.08 -8.27
C GLY A 52 -10.45 5.99 -7.16
N VAL A 53 -10.02 5.86 -5.93
CA VAL A 53 -10.91 5.79 -4.78
C VAL A 53 -11.08 7.19 -4.19
N ARG A 54 -12.31 7.54 -3.84
CA ARG A 54 -12.59 8.84 -3.23
C ARG A 54 -12.04 8.88 -1.80
N ARG A 55 -11.40 9.98 -1.43
CA ARG A 55 -10.87 10.13 -0.09
C ARG A 55 -11.98 10.06 0.96
N PRO A 56 -11.86 9.18 1.95
CA PRO A 56 -12.80 9.19 3.08
C PRO A 56 -12.61 10.46 3.92
N ARG A 57 -13.69 10.95 4.49
CA ARG A 57 -13.62 12.18 5.31
C ARG A 57 -12.69 12.03 6.49
N SER A 58 -12.58 10.82 7.03
CA SER A 58 -11.74 10.57 8.20
C SER A 58 -10.25 10.61 7.91
N ILE A 59 -9.86 10.61 6.64
CA ILE A 59 -8.46 10.57 6.25
C ILE A 59 -8.02 11.97 5.81
N PRO A 60 -7.03 12.57 6.46
CA PRO A 60 -6.54 13.89 6.07
C PRO A 60 -6.01 13.88 4.64
N PRO A 61 -6.17 14.99 3.89
CA PRO A 61 -5.74 15.05 2.49
C PRO A 61 -4.26 14.75 2.28
N GLY A 62 -3.40 15.22 3.18
CA GLY A 62 -1.97 14.96 3.05
C GLY A 62 -1.63 13.50 3.18
N LEU A 63 -2.29 12.81 4.10
CA LEU A 63 -2.06 11.39 4.33
C LEU A 63 -2.61 10.57 3.16
N TRP A 64 -3.78 10.98 2.65
CA TRP A 64 -4.38 10.32 1.48
C TRP A 64 -3.48 10.45 0.26
N ARG A 65 -2.86 11.61 0.09
CA ARG A 65 -1.94 11.82 -1.02
C ARG A 65 -0.76 10.86 -0.97
N LYS A 66 -0.23 10.63 0.24
CA LYS A 66 0.85 9.65 0.40
C LYS A 66 0.36 8.25 0.06
N ALA A 67 -0.85 7.93 0.44
CA ALA A 67 -1.41 6.60 0.19
C ALA A 67 -1.60 6.35 -1.30
N GLN A 68 -1.90 7.39 -2.08
CA GLN A 68 -2.12 7.22 -3.51
C GLN A 68 -0.87 6.75 -4.26
N GLY A 69 0.30 6.95 -3.69
CA GLY A 69 1.53 6.52 -4.32
C GLY A 69 2.00 5.15 -3.86
N VAL A 70 1.20 4.43 -3.09
CA VAL A 70 1.63 3.16 -2.51
C VAL A 70 0.75 2.03 -3.02
N VAL A 71 1.38 0.95 -3.46
CA VAL A 71 0.70 -0.27 -3.84
C VAL A 71 1.13 -1.36 -2.86
N VAL A 72 0.16 -2.07 -2.32
CA VAL A 72 0.41 -3.12 -1.35
C VAL A 72 0.01 -4.46 -1.97
N PRO A 73 0.98 -5.25 -2.42
CA PRO A 73 0.69 -6.59 -2.93
C PRO A 73 0.45 -7.54 -1.76
N VAL A 74 -0.52 -8.43 -1.92
CA VAL A 74 -0.85 -9.44 -0.91
C VAL A 74 -0.84 -10.78 -1.61
N ASP A 75 -0.05 -11.72 -1.10
CA ASP A 75 -0.01 -13.04 -1.70
C ASP A 75 -1.23 -13.85 -1.28
N ARG A 76 -1.37 -15.04 -1.86
CA ARG A 76 -2.55 -15.86 -1.64
C ARG A 76 -2.65 -16.42 -0.21
N TYR A 77 -1.59 -16.24 0.58
CA TYR A 77 -1.57 -16.73 1.96
C TYR A 77 -1.74 -15.59 2.96
N GLY A 78 -2.06 -14.39 2.49
CA GLY A 78 -2.27 -13.25 3.36
C GLY A 78 -1.00 -12.54 3.78
N GLY A 79 0.12 -12.82 3.15
CA GLY A 79 1.37 -12.13 3.44
C GLY A 79 1.57 -10.93 2.52
N ILE A 80 2.13 -9.88 3.07
CA ILE A 80 2.52 -8.71 2.29
C ILE A 80 4.03 -8.82 2.09
N PRO A 81 4.48 -9.30 0.93
CA PRO A 81 5.91 -9.59 0.74
C PRO A 81 6.77 -8.36 0.57
N THR A 82 6.19 -7.28 0.11
CA THR A 82 6.93 -6.05 -0.13
C THR A 82 5.95 -4.89 -0.19
N LEU A 83 6.46 -3.68 -0.31
CA LEU A 83 5.65 -2.49 -0.53
C LEU A 83 6.21 -1.76 -1.74
N ILE A 84 5.34 -1.27 -2.59
CA ILE A 84 5.72 -0.61 -3.83
C ILE A 84 5.32 0.86 -3.74
N ARG A 85 6.26 1.73 -4.04
CA ARG A 85 5.96 3.15 -4.15
C ARG A 85 6.02 3.52 -5.63
N GLU A 86 4.89 3.94 -6.16
CA GLU A 86 4.85 4.42 -7.53
C GLU A 86 4.96 5.92 -7.50
N SER A 87 5.90 6.45 -8.27
CA SER A 87 5.93 7.88 -8.43
C SER A 87 4.78 8.20 -9.32
N GLY A 88 3.88 8.81 -8.81
CA GLY A 88 2.65 9.13 -9.39
C GLY A 88 2.55 9.20 -10.87
N PRO A 89 1.47 9.36 -11.28
CA PRO A 89 1.23 9.44 -12.68
C PRO A 89 1.90 10.66 -13.21
N LYS A 90 2.42 10.61 -12.68
CA LYS A 90 2.79 11.62 -13.03
C LYS A 90 3.38 11.38 -13.94
N ALA A 91 3.49 11.21 -13.81
CA ALA A 91 3.77 11.19 -14.25
C ALA A 91 3.37 11.40 -14.91
N GLY A 92 3.14 11.45 -14.93
CA GLY A 92 2.73 11.75 -15.62
C GLY A 92 2.53 12.30 -15.98
N MET A 93 2.65 12.42 -15.86
CA MET A 93 2.36 12.93 -16.26
C MET A 93 2.36 13.23 -16.81
N GLY A 94 2.53 13.19 -16.84
CA GLY A 94 2.34 13.62 -17.36
C GLY A 94 2.27 13.92 -17.83
N SER A 95 2.46 14.10 -17.80
CA SER A 95 2.25 14.41 -18.21
C SER A 95 2.11 14.56 -18.60
N GLU A 96 2.23 14.74 -18.40
CA GLU A 96 2.00 14.82 -18.65
C GLU A 96 1.89 14.83 -18.95
#